data_e3f672b659457540c15facf9a2c3ffbb
#
_entry.id   e3f672b659457540c15facf9a2c3ffbb
#
_cell.length_a   1.000
_cell.length_b   1.000
_cell.length_c   1.000
_cell.angle_alpha   90.00
_cell.angle_beta   90.00
_cell.angle_gamma   90.00
#
_symmetry.space_group_name_H-M   'P 1'
#
loop_
_entity.id
_entity.type
_entity.pdbx_description
1 polymer ?
#
loop_
_entity_poly.entity_id
_entity_poly.type
_entity_poly.pdbx_seq_one_letter_code
_entity_poly.pdbx_strand_id
1 'polypeptide(L)'
;MERAHPAPAEPGASAQILPGIALLGTSQGLVASMARIVMKFGGTSVADIARIRNVARHVKREVDSGHEVAVVVSAMAGKTNELVGWVQEASKAEGSNLNIYDAREYDAVVASGEQVTSGLLALVLQSMGVDARSWQGWQIPVRTDNSHGAARITDIDGSELVRRFGMGQVAVVAGFQGVGPDNRIATLGRGGSDTSAVALAAAVKADRCDIYTDVDGVYTTDPRVEPKARRLAKISFEEMLEMASLGAKVLQVRSVELAMVHKVRTFVRSSFVEPDAPGMGDFDNPPGTLICDEDEIVEQQVVTGIAYAKDE
;
A
#
# COMPACT_ATOMS: atom_id res chain seq x y z
N MET A 1 31.26 67.71 -24.97
CA MET A 1 30.91 67.13 -26.25
C MET A 1 29.81 66.14 -25.97
N GLU A 2 28.67 66.54 -25.86
CA GLU A 2 27.48 66.90 -26.64
C GLU A 2 27.37 66.15 -27.97
N ARG A 3 26.35 65.30 -28.06
CA ARG A 3 25.50 64.97 -29.23
C ARG A 3 24.52 63.88 -28.83
N ALA A 4 23.34 64.19 -28.75
CA ALA A 4 22.21 64.55 -29.58
C ALA A 4 21.26 63.30 -29.74
N HIS A 5 20.05 63.47 -29.20
CA HIS A 5 18.87 62.66 -29.45
C HIS A 5 18.34 62.87 -30.89
N PRO A 6 17.71 61.88 -31.46
CA PRO A 6 16.63 62.13 -32.40
C PRO A 6 15.24 61.81 -31.85
N ALA A 7 14.28 62.60 -32.27
CA ALA A 7 12.90 62.73 -31.86
C ALA A 7 12.00 61.61 -32.41
N PRO A 8 10.69 61.55 -31.98
CA PRO A 8 9.75 60.45 -32.23
C PRO A 8 9.07 60.54 -33.60
N ALA A 9 8.75 59.37 -34.17
CA ALA A 9 7.92 59.25 -35.36
C ALA A 9 6.48 58.94 -34.97
N GLU A 10 5.56 59.60 -35.62
CA GLU A 10 4.11 59.55 -35.47
C GLU A 10 3.43 58.32 -36.12
N PRO A 11 2.13 58.02 -35.76
CA PRO A 11 1.45 56.78 -36.06
C PRO A 11 0.65 56.80 -37.37
N GLY A 12 0.55 55.67 -38.01
CA GLY A 12 -0.38 55.50 -39.12
C GLY A 12 -0.22 54.22 -39.91
N ALA A 13 -1.04 53.23 -39.59
CA ALA A 13 -1.65 52.33 -40.60
C ALA A 13 -2.65 51.40 -39.94
N SER A 14 -3.91 51.55 -40.33
CA SER A 14 -5.05 50.72 -40.03
C SER A 14 -4.81 49.26 -40.47
N ALA A 15 -4.82 48.31 -39.56
CA ALA A 15 -4.85 46.89 -39.87
C ALA A 15 -6.30 46.38 -39.92
N GLN A 16 -6.69 45.90 -41.06
CA GLN A 16 -7.96 45.27 -41.38
C GLN A 16 -8.16 44.00 -40.52
N ILE A 17 -9.33 43.91 -39.91
CA ILE A 17 -9.81 42.72 -39.19
C ILE A 17 -10.23 41.67 -40.20
N LEU A 18 -9.55 40.55 -40.28
CA LEU A 18 -10.02 39.36 -40.97
C LEU A 18 -10.87 38.51 -39.99
N PRO A 19 -12.12 38.12 -40.39
CA PRO A 19 -12.91 37.19 -39.59
C PRO A 19 -12.54 35.73 -39.92
N GLY A 20 -12.35 34.90 -38.94
CA GLY A 20 -12.37 33.44 -39.10
C GLY A 20 -11.17 32.67 -38.59
N ILE A 21 -10.94 32.64 -37.29
CA ILE A 21 -10.27 31.50 -36.67
C ILE A 21 -11.29 30.87 -35.70
N ALA A 22 -11.81 29.70 -36.11
CA ALA A 22 -12.61 28.86 -35.27
C ALA A 22 -11.78 28.48 -34.05
N LEU A 23 -12.29 28.80 -32.86
CA LEU A 23 -11.81 28.27 -31.59
C LEU A 23 -11.92 26.75 -31.63
N LEU A 24 -10.80 26.08 -31.85
CA LEU A 24 -10.65 24.68 -31.58
C LEU A 24 -10.93 24.52 -30.07
N GLY A 25 -11.99 23.76 -29.78
CA GLY A 25 -12.42 23.45 -28.45
C GLY A 25 -11.25 22.96 -27.61
N THR A 26 -10.98 23.64 -26.51
CA THR A 26 -10.16 23.13 -25.43
C THR A 26 -10.82 21.86 -24.97
N SER A 27 -10.24 20.72 -25.32
CA SER A 27 -10.49 19.49 -24.57
C SER A 27 -10.19 19.82 -23.09
N GLN A 28 -11.23 19.91 -22.27
CA GLN A 28 -11.08 19.84 -20.82
C GLN A 28 -10.48 18.46 -20.57
N GLY A 29 -9.16 18.36 -20.56
CA GLY A 29 -8.48 17.26 -19.93
C GLY A 29 -9.01 17.22 -18.49
N LEU A 30 -9.68 16.14 -18.08
CA LEU A 30 -9.92 15.86 -16.68
C LEU A 30 -8.55 16.03 -16.01
N VAL A 31 -8.42 17.06 -15.18
CA VAL A 31 -7.31 17.15 -14.23
C VAL A 31 -7.58 16.00 -13.28
N ALA A 32 -6.87 14.88 -13.46
CA ALA A 32 -6.93 13.78 -12.51
C ALA A 32 -6.66 14.38 -11.11
N SER A 33 -7.61 14.24 -10.22
CA SER A 33 -7.46 14.72 -8.85
C SER A 33 -6.25 14.02 -8.25
N MET A 34 -5.26 14.80 -7.79
CA MET A 34 -4.12 14.26 -7.07
C MET A 34 -4.64 13.58 -5.81
N ALA A 35 -4.46 12.27 -5.71
CA ALA A 35 -4.89 11.46 -4.59
C ALA A 35 -3.69 10.85 -3.88
N ARG A 36 -3.86 10.48 -2.62
CA ARG A 36 -2.86 9.77 -1.84
C ARG A 36 -3.23 8.29 -1.70
N ILE A 37 -2.32 7.42 -2.10
CA ILE A 37 -2.54 5.97 -2.15
C ILE A 37 -1.48 5.27 -1.29
N VAL A 38 -1.93 4.34 -0.44
CA VAL A 38 -1.04 3.38 0.19
C VAL A 38 -1.22 2.03 -0.51
N MET A 39 -0.13 1.49 -1.06
CA MET A 39 -0.13 0.20 -1.76
C MET A 39 0.63 -0.82 -0.91
N LYS A 40 0.03 -1.98 -0.60
CA LYS A 40 0.73 -3.05 0.12
C LYS A 40 0.97 -4.24 -0.78
N PHE A 41 2.17 -4.79 -0.75
CA PHE A 41 2.52 -6.01 -1.50
C PHE A 41 2.98 -7.13 -0.57
N GLY A 42 2.29 -8.28 -0.64
CA GLY A 42 2.60 -9.47 0.13
C GLY A 42 3.87 -10.19 -0.34
N GLY A 43 4.35 -11.15 0.45
CA GLY A 43 5.59 -11.88 0.17
C GLY A 43 5.62 -12.57 -1.20
N THR A 44 4.50 -13.14 -1.66
CA THR A 44 4.37 -13.73 -2.99
C THR A 44 4.52 -12.71 -4.11
N SER A 45 4.09 -11.47 -3.86
CA SER A 45 4.22 -10.34 -4.81
C SER A 45 5.65 -9.82 -4.95
N VAL A 46 6.50 -10.06 -3.95
CA VAL A 46 7.89 -9.62 -3.87
C VAL A 46 8.86 -10.80 -3.74
N ALA A 47 8.49 -11.99 -4.21
CA ALA A 47 9.22 -13.23 -4.00
C ALA A 47 10.66 -13.22 -4.57
N ASP A 48 10.88 -12.48 -5.63
CA ASP A 48 12.15 -12.34 -6.34
C ASP A 48 12.26 -10.96 -7.02
N ILE A 49 13.43 -10.70 -7.63
CA ILE A 49 13.69 -9.41 -8.30
C ILE A 49 12.75 -9.16 -9.49
N ALA A 50 12.32 -10.19 -10.21
CA ALA A 50 11.37 -10.03 -11.32
C ALA A 50 10.01 -9.59 -10.80
N ARG A 51 9.54 -10.17 -9.70
CA ARG A 51 8.33 -9.77 -8.99
C ARG A 51 8.43 -8.34 -8.43
N ILE A 52 9.56 -7.99 -7.81
CA ILE A 52 9.81 -6.62 -7.33
C ILE A 52 9.76 -5.61 -8.49
N ARG A 53 10.29 -5.96 -9.68
CA ARG A 53 10.16 -5.12 -10.89
C ARG A 53 8.70 -4.97 -11.34
N ASN A 54 7.89 -6.01 -11.22
CA ASN A 54 6.45 -5.93 -11.50
C ASN A 54 5.74 -4.98 -10.51
N VAL A 55 6.02 -5.13 -9.22
CA VAL A 55 5.54 -4.20 -8.17
C VAL A 55 5.93 -2.76 -8.51
N ALA A 56 7.18 -2.52 -8.87
CA ALA A 56 7.65 -1.18 -9.25
C ALA A 56 6.89 -0.59 -10.44
N ARG A 57 6.46 -1.41 -11.42
CA ARG A 57 5.61 -0.96 -12.53
C ARG A 57 4.22 -0.53 -12.05
N HIS A 58 3.61 -1.26 -11.10
CA HIS A 58 2.34 -0.84 -10.49
C HIS A 58 2.47 0.50 -9.78
N VAL A 59 3.54 0.66 -8.98
CA VAL A 59 3.82 1.91 -8.27
C VAL A 59 4.04 3.07 -9.26
N LYS A 60 4.88 2.84 -10.27
CA LYS A 60 5.19 3.86 -11.29
C LYS A 60 3.94 4.34 -12.02
N ARG A 61 3.00 3.46 -12.34
CA ARG A 61 1.72 3.84 -12.96
C ARG A 61 0.95 4.85 -12.10
N GLU A 62 0.83 4.64 -10.79
CA GLU A 62 0.12 5.57 -9.91
C GLU A 62 0.87 6.92 -9.81
N VAL A 63 2.20 6.87 -9.76
CA VAL A 63 3.05 8.07 -9.78
C VAL A 63 2.90 8.83 -11.09
N ASP A 64 2.94 8.15 -12.24
CA ASP A 64 2.76 8.75 -13.56
C ASP A 64 1.35 9.34 -13.75
N SER A 65 0.36 8.84 -13.00
CA SER A 65 -1.01 9.39 -12.93
C SER A 65 -1.11 10.63 -12.02
N GLY A 66 -0.02 11.04 -11.37
CA GLY A 66 0.05 12.23 -10.53
C GLY A 66 -0.37 12.00 -9.08
N HIS A 67 -0.44 10.74 -8.62
CA HIS A 67 -0.79 10.41 -7.23
C HIS A 67 0.41 10.44 -6.30
N GLU A 68 0.17 10.79 -5.04
CA GLU A 68 1.12 10.60 -3.94
C GLU A 68 1.09 9.13 -3.48
N VAL A 69 2.25 8.46 -3.45
CA VAL A 69 2.30 7.01 -3.21
C VAL A 69 3.20 6.64 -2.05
N ALA A 70 2.66 5.85 -1.11
CA ALA A 70 3.43 5.05 -0.19
C ALA A 70 3.25 3.55 -0.51
N VAL A 71 4.32 2.78 -0.35
CA VAL A 71 4.30 1.33 -0.59
C VAL A 71 4.74 0.61 0.66
N VAL A 72 3.91 -0.30 1.17
CA VAL A 72 4.27 -1.19 2.28
C VAL A 72 4.60 -2.57 1.74
N VAL A 73 5.76 -3.10 2.10
CA VAL A 73 6.21 -4.41 1.62
C VAL A 73 6.36 -5.41 2.75
N SER A 74 6.05 -6.67 2.45
CA SER A 74 6.43 -7.83 3.28
C SER A 74 7.84 -8.31 2.94
N ALA A 75 8.40 -9.18 3.75
CA ALA A 75 9.59 -9.95 3.38
C ALA A 75 9.33 -10.77 2.11
N MET A 76 10.36 -11.06 1.34
CA MET A 76 10.29 -11.97 0.19
C MET A 76 9.76 -13.34 0.62
N ALA A 77 9.03 -14.01 -0.28
CA ALA A 77 8.40 -15.30 0.03
C ALA A 77 9.37 -16.29 0.68
N GLY A 78 8.95 -16.86 1.81
CA GLY A 78 9.75 -17.83 2.58
C GLY A 78 10.80 -17.21 3.52
N LYS A 79 11.20 -15.95 3.34
CA LYS A 79 12.28 -15.33 4.13
C LYS A 79 11.93 -15.17 5.61
N THR A 80 10.71 -14.82 5.96
CA THR A 80 10.28 -14.79 7.37
C THR A 80 10.46 -16.16 8.03
N ASN A 81 10.05 -17.24 7.35
CA ASN A 81 10.20 -18.60 7.88
C ASN A 81 11.68 -19.01 8.01
N GLU A 82 12.52 -18.62 7.06
CA GLU A 82 13.97 -18.86 7.11
C GLU A 82 14.61 -18.14 8.32
N LEU A 83 14.28 -16.86 8.54
CA LEU A 83 14.76 -16.08 9.68
C LEU A 83 14.28 -16.66 11.01
N VAL A 84 13.02 -17.08 11.11
CA VAL A 84 12.49 -17.79 12.27
C VAL A 84 13.24 -19.09 12.51
N GLY A 85 13.55 -19.85 11.45
CA GLY A 85 14.36 -21.06 11.53
C GLY A 85 15.76 -20.79 12.11
N TRP A 86 16.42 -19.71 11.68
CA TRP A 86 17.72 -19.31 12.24
C TRP A 86 17.63 -18.93 13.71
N VAL A 87 16.59 -18.20 14.14
CA VAL A 87 16.39 -17.90 15.57
C VAL A 87 16.22 -19.19 16.37
N GLN A 88 15.40 -20.12 15.87
CA GLN A 88 15.18 -21.41 16.55
C GLN A 88 16.46 -22.23 16.67
N GLU A 89 17.28 -22.27 15.62
CA GLU A 89 18.55 -22.98 15.65
C GLU A 89 19.57 -22.31 16.57
N ALA A 90 19.71 -20.98 16.48
CA ALA A 90 20.67 -20.23 17.29
C ALA A 90 20.31 -20.17 18.77
N SER A 91 19.01 -20.26 19.12
CA SER A 91 18.53 -20.18 20.49
C SER A 91 18.38 -21.54 21.19
N LYS A 92 18.71 -22.63 20.50
CA LYS A 92 18.57 -23.97 21.05
C LYS A 92 19.54 -24.17 22.21
N ALA A 93 19.01 -24.49 23.38
CA ALA A 93 19.83 -24.75 24.56
C ALA A 93 20.63 -26.05 24.40
N GLU A 94 21.90 -25.99 24.78
CA GLU A 94 22.84 -27.14 24.68
C GLU A 94 22.30 -28.36 25.41
N GLY A 95 22.21 -29.50 24.77
CA GLY A 95 21.68 -30.74 25.34
C GLY A 95 20.16 -30.78 25.57
N SER A 96 19.41 -29.81 25.02
CA SER A 96 17.95 -29.68 25.20
C SER A 96 17.25 -29.43 23.87
N ASN A 97 15.92 -29.67 23.84
CA ASN A 97 15.03 -29.24 22.78
C ASN A 97 14.36 -27.89 23.07
N LEU A 98 14.76 -27.20 24.12
CA LEU A 98 14.20 -25.90 24.51
C LEU A 98 14.92 -24.78 23.77
N ASN A 99 14.16 -23.83 23.25
CA ASN A 99 14.68 -22.58 22.72
C ASN A 99 14.61 -21.50 23.82
N ILE A 100 15.75 -20.86 24.08
CA ILE A 100 15.85 -19.77 25.05
C ILE A 100 16.29 -18.54 24.32
N TYR A 101 15.38 -17.58 24.16
CA TYR A 101 15.68 -16.29 23.56
C TYR A 101 14.83 -15.16 24.16
N ASP A 102 15.37 -13.96 24.09
CA ASP A 102 14.62 -12.73 24.32
C ASP A 102 13.78 -12.41 23.08
N ALA A 103 12.49 -12.17 23.26
CA ALA A 103 11.58 -11.83 22.17
C ALA A 103 12.01 -10.56 21.38
N ARG A 104 12.76 -9.66 22.03
CA ARG A 104 13.34 -8.46 21.39
C ARG A 104 14.42 -8.83 20.38
N GLU A 105 15.23 -9.82 20.65
CA GLU A 105 16.25 -10.31 19.69
C GLU A 105 15.59 -11.11 18.55
N TYR A 106 14.54 -11.88 18.86
CA TYR A 106 13.70 -12.50 17.84
C TYR A 106 13.17 -11.44 16.85
N ASP A 107 12.54 -10.38 17.36
CA ASP A 107 11.99 -9.30 16.53
C ASP A 107 13.08 -8.60 15.70
N ALA A 108 14.27 -8.36 16.26
CA ALA A 108 15.39 -7.75 15.56
C ALA A 108 15.83 -8.57 14.35
N VAL A 109 15.88 -9.90 14.48
CA VAL A 109 16.23 -10.80 13.38
C VAL A 109 15.10 -10.87 12.34
N VAL A 110 13.88 -11.16 12.79
CA VAL A 110 12.77 -11.48 11.89
C VAL A 110 12.31 -10.25 11.09
N ALA A 111 12.39 -9.04 11.66
CA ALA A 111 12.06 -7.79 10.98
C ALA A 111 13.03 -7.43 9.83
N SER A 112 14.20 -8.05 9.74
CA SER A 112 15.19 -7.75 8.69
C SER A 112 14.72 -8.11 7.28
N GLY A 113 13.78 -9.05 7.15
CA GLY A 113 13.25 -9.47 5.85
C GLY A 113 12.59 -8.33 5.08
N GLU A 114 11.75 -7.56 5.75
CA GLU A 114 11.07 -6.39 5.17
C GLU A 114 12.05 -5.24 4.91
N GLN A 115 13.10 -5.11 5.71
CA GLN A 115 14.15 -4.10 5.50
C GLN A 115 14.87 -4.34 4.17
N VAL A 116 15.22 -5.60 3.88
CA VAL A 116 15.82 -5.98 2.59
C VAL A 116 14.86 -5.67 1.44
N THR A 117 13.61 -6.08 1.54
CA THR A 117 12.64 -5.92 0.47
C THR A 117 12.36 -4.44 0.18
N SER A 118 12.23 -3.60 1.21
CA SER A 118 11.98 -2.16 1.05
C SER A 118 13.15 -1.47 0.35
N GLY A 119 14.39 -1.82 0.70
CA GLY A 119 15.59 -1.31 0.03
C GLY A 119 15.67 -1.73 -1.44
N LEU A 120 15.40 -3.01 -1.75
CA LEU A 120 15.40 -3.52 -3.12
C LEU A 120 14.33 -2.85 -3.99
N LEU A 121 13.12 -2.68 -3.49
CA LEU A 121 12.06 -1.99 -4.24
C LEU A 121 12.40 -0.53 -4.49
N ALA A 122 12.95 0.18 -3.49
CA ALA A 122 13.38 1.57 -3.68
C ALA A 122 14.46 1.68 -4.76
N LEU A 123 15.46 0.78 -4.79
CA LEU A 123 16.48 0.74 -5.83
C LEU A 123 15.88 0.49 -7.23
N VAL A 124 14.91 -0.43 -7.34
CA VAL A 124 14.25 -0.71 -8.62
C VAL A 124 13.45 0.52 -9.09
N LEU A 125 12.70 1.18 -8.21
CA LEU A 125 11.97 2.41 -8.54
C LEU A 125 12.92 3.52 -9.01
N GLN A 126 14.04 3.73 -8.32
CA GLN A 126 15.07 4.69 -8.71
C GLN A 126 15.65 4.35 -10.10
N SER A 127 15.89 3.08 -10.41
CA SER A 127 16.35 2.65 -11.73
C SER A 127 15.34 2.91 -12.86
N MET A 128 14.06 3.12 -12.50
CA MET A 128 12.96 3.48 -13.43
C MET A 128 12.70 4.99 -13.48
N GLY A 129 13.54 5.81 -12.83
CA GLY A 129 13.43 7.26 -12.80
C GLY A 129 12.42 7.81 -11.79
N VAL A 130 11.95 6.97 -10.84
CA VAL A 130 11.04 7.39 -9.76
C VAL A 130 11.90 7.78 -8.55
N ASP A 131 11.70 8.99 -8.01
CA ASP A 131 12.30 9.36 -6.71
C ASP A 131 11.62 8.53 -5.60
N ALA A 132 12.34 7.56 -5.06
CA ALA A 132 11.85 6.63 -4.07
C ALA A 132 12.86 6.46 -2.93
N ARG A 133 12.36 6.32 -1.70
CA ARG A 133 13.17 6.10 -0.51
C ARG A 133 12.58 4.99 0.34
N SER A 134 13.44 4.08 0.82
CA SER A 134 13.07 3.08 1.82
C SER A 134 13.00 3.69 3.23
N TRP A 135 12.01 3.24 4.00
CA TRP A 135 11.74 3.67 5.36
C TRP A 135 11.54 2.46 6.28
N GLN A 136 12.22 2.47 7.38
CA GLN A 136 12.09 1.45 8.42
C GLN A 136 11.10 1.92 9.50
N GLY A 137 10.53 1.00 10.27
CA GLY A 137 9.52 1.31 11.27
C GLY A 137 9.94 2.36 12.32
N TRP A 138 11.23 2.47 12.63
CA TRP A 138 11.74 3.49 13.56
C TRP A 138 12.00 4.86 12.89
N GLN A 139 12.16 4.91 11.57
CA GLN A 139 12.37 6.16 10.82
C GLN A 139 11.06 6.91 10.59
N ILE A 140 9.97 6.17 10.47
CA ILE A 140 8.60 6.65 10.53
C ILE A 140 8.08 6.16 11.87
N PRO A 141 8.12 6.88 12.98
CA PRO A 141 7.88 6.27 14.29
C PRO A 141 6.55 5.50 14.36
N VAL A 142 6.55 4.26 13.84
CA VAL A 142 5.47 3.30 14.03
C VAL A 142 5.57 2.81 15.46
N ARG A 143 4.92 3.51 16.38
CA ARG A 143 4.96 3.19 17.80
C ARG A 143 4.12 1.96 18.10
N THR A 144 4.64 1.09 18.95
CA THR A 144 3.94 -0.13 19.37
C THR A 144 3.92 -0.26 20.89
N ASP A 145 3.10 -1.18 21.38
CA ASP A 145 3.23 -1.69 22.76
C ASP A 145 4.47 -2.61 22.89
N ASN A 146 4.68 -3.17 24.08
CA ASN A 146 5.81 -4.07 24.40
C ASN A 146 5.55 -5.55 24.12
N SER A 147 4.49 -5.89 23.38
CA SER A 147 4.11 -7.28 23.09
C SER A 147 4.95 -7.84 21.94
N HIS A 148 6.27 -8.00 22.15
CA HIS A 148 7.18 -8.51 21.14
C HIS A 148 6.68 -9.79 20.45
N GLY A 149 6.88 -9.92 19.13
CA GLY A 149 6.35 -11.02 18.31
C GLY A 149 4.88 -10.87 17.91
N ALA A 150 4.09 -10.02 18.59
CA ALA A 150 2.67 -9.77 18.32
C ALA A 150 2.24 -8.36 18.72
N ALA A 151 3.13 -7.39 18.60
CA ALA A 151 2.92 -6.01 19.02
C ALA A 151 1.72 -5.34 18.35
N ARG A 152 1.13 -4.37 19.03
CA ARG A 152 0.04 -3.55 18.52
C ARG A 152 0.54 -2.15 18.24
N ILE A 153 0.19 -1.62 17.07
CA ILE A 153 0.47 -0.22 16.74
C ILE A 153 -0.38 0.66 17.64
N THR A 154 0.26 1.61 18.30
CA THR A 154 -0.39 2.59 19.19
C THR A 154 -0.48 3.97 18.53
N ASP A 155 0.49 4.30 17.66
CA ASP A 155 0.55 5.58 16.96
C ASP A 155 1.49 5.50 15.75
N ILE A 156 1.27 6.34 14.74
CA ILE A 156 2.19 6.57 13.61
C ILE A 156 2.27 8.06 13.34
N ASP A 157 3.47 8.62 13.39
CA ASP A 157 3.72 9.98 12.90
C ASP A 157 4.00 9.97 11.38
N GLY A 158 2.96 10.23 10.59
CA GLY A 158 3.04 10.30 9.12
C GLY A 158 3.55 11.64 8.57
N SER A 159 3.87 12.62 9.40
CA SER A 159 4.15 14.01 8.99
C SER A 159 5.32 14.13 8.02
N GLU A 160 6.42 13.43 8.28
CA GLU A 160 7.59 13.43 7.38
C GLU A 160 7.27 12.78 6.02
N LEU A 161 6.44 11.73 5.99
CA LEU A 161 6.03 11.12 4.72
C LEU A 161 5.17 12.07 3.90
N VAL A 162 4.20 12.75 4.54
CA VAL A 162 3.35 13.75 3.87
C VAL A 162 4.21 14.88 3.29
N ARG A 163 5.22 15.34 4.04
CA ARG A 163 6.17 16.33 3.53
C ARG A 163 6.94 15.82 2.29
N ARG A 164 7.33 14.54 2.29
CA ARG A 164 8.05 13.91 1.17
C ARG A 164 7.15 13.70 -0.05
N PHE A 165 5.90 13.36 0.14
CA PHE A 165 4.92 13.28 -0.95
C PHE A 165 4.81 14.62 -1.70
N GLY A 166 4.72 15.74 -0.97
CA GLY A 166 4.71 17.07 -1.58
C GLY A 166 5.98 17.42 -2.37
N MET A 167 7.05 16.62 -2.27
CA MET A 167 8.27 16.72 -3.06
C MET A 167 8.32 15.70 -4.21
N GLY A 168 7.24 14.94 -4.43
CA GLY A 168 7.15 13.89 -5.46
C GLY A 168 7.88 12.59 -5.09
N GLN A 169 8.29 12.39 -3.82
CA GLN A 169 9.02 11.20 -3.41
C GLN A 169 8.08 10.07 -2.98
N VAL A 170 8.29 8.88 -3.52
CA VAL A 170 7.62 7.65 -3.12
C VAL A 170 8.26 7.11 -1.84
N ALA A 171 7.42 6.81 -0.83
CA ALA A 171 7.87 6.17 0.39
C ALA A 171 7.72 4.65 0.29
N VAL A 172 8.82 3.89 0.40
CA VAL A 172 8.80 2.41 0.46
C VAL A 172 9.03 1.97 1.90
N VAL A 173 7.96 1.54 2.56
CA VAL A 173 7.94 1.26 4.00
C VAL A 173 8.09 -0.23 4.26
N ALA A 174 9.02 -0.59 5.15
CA ALA A 174 9.09 -1.95 5.68
C ALA A 174 7.87 -2.21 6.57
N GLY A 175 6.99 -3.12 6.14
CA GLY A 175 5.84 -3.55 6.94
C GLY A 175 6.21 -4.44 8.12
N PHE A 176 5.21 -4.96 8.85
CA PHE A 176 5.37 -5.96 9.90
C PHE A 176 6.13 -5.48 11.15
N GLN A 177 6.70 -4.30 11.18
CA GLN A 177 7.56 -3.82 12.24
C GLN A 177 7.20 -2.42 12.74
N GLY A 178 7.52 -2.16 13.99
CA GLY A 178 7.47 -0.85 14.63
C GLY A 178 8.55 -0.73 15.70
N VAL A 179 8.42 0.26 16.56
CA VAL A 179 9.32 0.53 17.68
C VAL A 179 8.54 0.59 18.99
N GLY A 180 8.95 -0.25 19.94
CA GLY A 180 8.39 -0.30 21.29
C GLY A 180 8.86 0.84 22.19
N PRO A 181 8.26 1.01 23.37
CA PRO A 181 8.61 2.06 24.32
C PRO A 181 10.07 2.02 24.79
N ASP A 182 10.71 0.86 24.75
CA ASP A 182 12.13 0.66 25.08
C ASP A 182 13.08 0.96 23.89
N ASN A 183 12.55 1.55 22.81
CA ASN A 183 13.27 1.85 21.58
C ASN A 183 13.83 0.60 20.87
N ARG A 184 13.19 -0.55 21.07
CA ARG A 184 13.51 -1.81 20.40
C ARG A 184 12.55 -2.04 19.24
N ILE A 185 13.01 -2.72 18.19
CA ILE A 185 12.13 -3.18 17.12
C ILE A 185 11.12 -4.16 17.74
N ALA A 186 9.86 -4.02 17.33
CA ALA A 186 8.79 -4.93 17.69
C ALA A 186 8.06 -5.39 16.42
N THR A 187 7.81 -6.70 16.28
CA THR A 187 7.06 -7.26 15.15
C THR A 187 5.59 -7.41 15.50
N LEU A 188 4.73 -7.22 14.48
CA LEU A 188 3.27 -7.14 14.65
C LEU A 188 2.56 -8.50 14.59
N GLY A 189 3.31 -9.58 14.40
CA GLY A 189 2.74 -10.90 14.24
C GLY A 189 2.10 -11.14 12.87
N ARG A 190 1.31 -12.21 12.73
CA ARG A 190 0.70 -12.60 11.44
C ARG A 190 -0.16 -11.47 10.87
N GLY A 191 -0.04 -11.25 9.55
CA GLY A 191 -0.75 -10.17 8.84
C GLY A 191 -0.26 -8.77 9.20
N GLY A 192 0.89 -8.67 9.88
CA GLY A 192 1.43 -7.39 10.33
C GLY A 192 1.67 -6.38 9.20
N SER A 193 2.01 -6.83 7.97
CA SER A 193 2.19 -5.90 6.85
C SER A 193 0.87 -5.30 6.35
N ASP A 194 -0.25 -6.05 6.39
CA ASP A 194 -1.58 -5.51 6.08
C ASP A 194 -1.98 -4.48 7.14
N THR A 195 -1.75 -4.82 8.41
CA THR A 195 -1.98 -3.90 9.54
C THR A 195 -1.12 -2.64 9.41
N SER A 196 0.17 -2.77 9.03
CA SER A 196 1.05 -1.62 8.78
C SER A 196 0.51 -0.71 7.67
N ALA A 197 0.00 -1.30 6.57
CA ALA A 197 -0.49 -0.54 5.43
C ALA A 197 -1.75 0.26 5.79
N VAL A 198 -2.71 -0.36 6.46
CA VAL A 198 -3.95 0.31 6.87
C VAL A 198 -3.66 1.39 7.91
N ALA A 199 -2.80 1.11 8.92
CA ALA A 199 -2.39 2.10 9.91
C ALA A 199 -1.67 3.29 9.27
N LEU A 200 -0.78 3.02 8.31
CA LEU A 200 -0.10 4.07 7.56
C LEU A 200 -1.08 4.89 6.74
N ALA A 201 -2.03 4.25 6.06
CA ALA A 201 -3.07 4.93 5.27
C ALA A 201 -3.89 5.89 6.14
N ALA A 202 -4.29 5.46 7.35
CA ALA A 202 -4.95 6.32 8.32
C ALA A 202 -4.06 7.50 8.74
N ALA A 203 -2.79 7.23 9.08
CA ALA A 203 -1.85 8.26 9.57
C ALA A 203 -1.54 9.34 8.52
N VAL A 204 -1.41 8.96 7.24
CA VAL A 204 -1.14 9.91 6.16
C VAL A 204 -2.42 10.45 5.51
N LYS A 205 -3.60 10.06 6.00
CA LYS A 205 -4.91 10.40 5.44
C LYS A 205 -4.98 10.05 3.95
N ALA A 206 -4.67 8.80 3.62
CA ALA A 206 -4.75 8.31 2.26
C ALA A 206 -6.21 8.21 1.80
N ASP A 207 -6.45 8.51 0.53
CA ASP A 207 -7.77 8.40 -0.09
C ASP A 207 -8.14 6.91 -0.29
N ARG A 208 -7.12 6.03 -0.37
CA ARG A 208 -7.31 4.61 -0.60
C ARG A 208 -6.10 3.80 -0.14
N CYS A 209 -6.36 2.57 0.34
CA CYS A 209 -5.36 1.55 0.65
C CYS A 209 -5.56 0.33 -0.25
N ASP A 210 -4.59 0.01 -1.10
CA ASP A 210 -4.63 -1.15 -2.01
C ASP A 210 -3.80 -2.31 -1.44
N ILE A 211 -4.45 -3.40 -1.06
CA ILE A 211 -3.80 -4.64 -0.61
C ILE A 211 -3.63 -5.58 -1.81
N TYR A 212 -2.43 -5.63 -2.36
CA TYR A 212 -2.07 -6.55 -3.43
C TYR A 212 -1.64 -7.90 -2.86
N THR A 213 -2.28 -8.95 -3.36
CA THR A 213 -2.08 -10.34 -2.92
C THR A 213 -2.10 -11.28 -4.13
N ASP A 214 -2.15 -12.59 -3.90
CA ASP A 214 -2.22 -13.63 -4.94
C ASP A 214 -3.65 -13.94 -5.42
N VAL A 215 -4.66 -13.29 -4.83
CA VAL A 215 -6.05 -13.34 -5.28
C VAL A 215 -6.50 -12.00 -5.85
N ASP A 216 -7.51 -12.01 -6.72
CA ASP A 216 -8.00 -10.83 -7.43
C ASP A 216 -9.17 -10.13 -6.72
N GLY A 217 -9.47 -10.51 -5.49
CA GLY A 217 -10.51 -9.92 -4.66
C GLY A 217 -11.08 -10.88 -3.64
N VAL A 218 -12.18 -10.47 -2.99
CA VAL A 218 -12.96 -11.28 -2.06
C VAL A 218 -14.09 -11.96 -2.84
N TYR A 219 -14.32 -13.22 -2.55
CA TYR A 219 -15.34 -14.05 -3.22
C TYR A 219 -16.47 -14.40 -2.28
N THR A 220 -17.64 -14.68 -2.82
CA THR A 220 -18.80 -15.14 -2.05
C THR A 220 -18.54 -16.41 -1.25
N THR A 221 -17.58 -17.23 -1.67
CA THR A 221 -16.98 -18.35 -0.92
C THR A 221 -15.65 -18.71 -1.59
N ASP A 222 -14.89 -19.67 -1.04
CA ASP A 222 -13.60 -20.10 -1.63
C ASP A 222 -13.85 -20.76 -3.02
N PRO A 223 -13.35 -20.18 -4.13
CA PRO A 223 -13.55 -20.71 -5.47
C PRO A 223 -12.90 -22.09 -5.70
N ARG A 224 -11.94 -22.47 -4.82
CA ARG A 224 -11.35 -23.84 -4.86
C ARG A 224 -12.29 -24.91 -4.32
N VAL A 225 -13.30 -24.49 -3.55
CA VAL A 225 -14.34 -25.38 -2.97
C VAL A 225 -15.60 -25.32 -3.77
N GLU A 226 -16.05 -24.12 -4.16
CA GLU A 226 -17.25 -23.90 -4.97
C GLU A 226 -16.89 -23.12 -6.24
N PRO A 227 -16.78 -23.80 -7.40
CA PRO A 227 -16.41 -23.17 -8.67
C PRO A 227 -17.38 -22.07 -9.16
N LYS A 228 -18.60 -22.01 -8.61
CA LYS A 228 -19.59 -20.97 -8.90
C LYS A 228 -19.42 -19.72 -8.03
N ALA A 229 -18.43 -19.71 -7.14
CA ALA A 229 -18.13 -18.53 -6.34
C ALA A 229 -17.90 -17.30 -7.24
N ARG A 230 -18.44 -16.16 -6.84
CA ARG A 230 -18.33 -14.89 -7.58
C ARG A 230 -17.49 -13.91 -6.79
N ARG A 231 -16.63 -13.16 -7.47
CA ARG A 231 -15.94 -12.05 -6.85
C ARG A 231 -16.95 -10.94 -6.52
N LEU A 232 -16.85 -10.41 -5.32
CA LEU A 232 -17.62 -9.26 -4.86
C LEU A 232 -16.98 -7.98 -5.40
N ALA A 233 -17.79 -7.06 -5.92
CA ALA A 233 -17.30 -5.74 -6.30
C ALA A 233 -17.05 -4.87 -5.05
N LYS A 234 -17.96 -4.96 -4.07
CA LYS A 234 -17.90 -4.28 -2.78
C LYS A 234 -18.33 -5.21 -1.66
N ILE A 235 -17.82 -4.95 -0.47
CA ILE A 235 -18.21 -5.61 0.78
C ILE A 235 -18.06 -4.61 1.94
N SER A 236 -18.95 -4.64 2.94
CA SER A 236 -18.81 -3.78 4.10
C SER A 236 -17.67 -4.22 5.01
N PHE A 237 -17.19 -3.30 5.87
CA PHE A 237 -16.18 -3.66 6.86
C PHE A 237 -16.67 -4.76 7.79
N GLU A 238 -17.94 -4.70 8.22
CA GLU A 238 -18.56 -5.64 9.13
C GLU A 238 -18.63 -7.04 8.51
N GLU A 239 -19.12 -7.15 7.28
CA GLU A 239 -19.20 -8.42 6.54
C GLU A 239 -17.80 -9.01 6.29
N MET A 240 -16.82 -8.17 5.91
CA MET A 240 -15.45 -8.63 5.70
C MET A 240 -14.81 -9.10 7.02
N LEU A 241 -15.09 -8.42 8.13
CA LEU A 241 -14.62 -8.78 9.46
C LEU A 241 -15.17 -10.15 9.88
N GLU A 242 -16.47 -10.38 9.66
CA GLU A 242 -17.12 -11.65 9.93
C GLU A 242 -16.51 -12.77 9.08
N MET A 243 -16.39 -12.57 7.76
CA MET A 243 -15.76 -13.54 6.87
C MET A 243 -14.31 -13.86 7.26
N ALA A 244 -13.52 -12.85 7.62
CA ALA A 244 -12.12 -13.03 8.03
C ALA A 244 -12.02 -13.79 9.36
N SER A 245 -12.92 -13.54 10.32
CA SER A 245 -12.97 -14.21 11.62
C SER A 245 -13.37 -15.68 11.50
N LEU A 246 -14.20 -16.01 10.50
CA LEU A 246 -14.73 -17.35 10.24
C LEU A 246 -13.90 -18.15 9.22
N GLY A 247 -12.71 -17.68 8.83
CA GLY A 247 -11.75 -18.46 8.05
C GLY A 247 -11.45 -17.97 6.63
N ALA A 248 -12.03 -16.88 6.16
CA ALA A 248 -11.62 -16.27 4.89
C ALA A 248 -10.23 -15.64 5.03
N LYS A 249 -9.21 -16.29 4.44
CA LYS A 249 -7.78 -15.94 4.64
C LYS A 249 -7.27 -14.82 3.71
N VAL A 250 -8.16 -14.03 3.13
CA VAL A 250 -7.78 -12.96 2.18
C VAL A 250 -7.14 -11.78 2.90
N LEU A 251 -7.74 -11.37 4.03
CA LEU A 251 -7.22 -10.34 4.92
C LEU A 251 -7.16 -10.84 6.36
N GLN A 252 -6.29 -10.21 7.14
CA GLN A 252 -6.24 -10.49 8.58
C GLN A 252 -7.29 -9.66 9.33
N VAL A 253 -7.94 -10.25 10.32
CA VAL A 253 -8.97 -9.61 11.15
C VAL A 253 -8.52 -8.23 11.65
N ARG A 254 -7.31 -8.12 12.21
CA ARG A 254 -6.77 -6.87 12.75
C ARG A 254 -6.64 -5.75 11.70
N SER A 255 -6.35 -6.07 10.45
CA SER A 255 -6.28 -5.05 9.39
C SER A 255 -7.66 -4.55 8.99
N VAL A 256 -8.67 -5.42 9.00
CA VAL A 256 -10.07 -5.07 8.72
C VAL A 256 -10.65 -4.22 9.85
N GLU A 257 -10.43 -4.62 11.12
CA GLU A 257 -10.81 -3.83 12.30
C GLU A 257 -10.25 -2.40 12.24
N LEU A 258 -8.96 -2.30 11.89
CA LEU A 258 -8.30 -0.99 11.80
C LEU A 258 -8.85 -0.15 10.64
N ALA A 259 -9.11 -0.78 9.49
CA ALA A 259 -9.73 -0.11 8.34
C ALA A 259 -11.13 0.42 8.69
N MET A 260 -11.94 -0.37 9.38
CA MET A 260 -13.27 0.01 9.87
C MET A 260 -13.21 1.20 10.85
N VAL A 261 -12.34 1.13 11.87
CA VAL A 261 -12.21 2.19 12.89
C VAL A 261 -11.78 3.52 12.28
N HIS A 262 -10.86 3.49 11.32
CA HIS A 262 -10.31 4.70 10.69
C HIS A 262 -10.98 5.06 9.36
N LYS A 263 -12.00 4.32 8.93
CA LYS A 263 -12.73 4.54 7.67
C LYS A 263 -11.81 4.54 6.45
N VAL A 264 -10.80 3.67 6.45
CA VAL A 264 -9.84 3.54 5.35
C VAL A 264 -10.44 2.68 4.24
N ARG A 265 -10.83 3.29 3.13
CA ARG A 265 -11.27 2.57 1.94
C ARG A 265 -10.16 1.63 1.47
N THR A 266 -10.42 0.34 1.48
CA THR A 266 -9.41 -0.69 1.22
C THR A 266 -9.81 -1.55 0.04
N PHE A 267 -8.92 -1.68 -0.96
CA PHE A 267 -9.10 -2.59 -2.09
C PHE A 267 -8.26 -3.84 -1.92
N VAL A 268 -8.84 -4.99 -2.18
CA VAL A 268 -8.11 -6.26 -2.38
C VAL A 268 -7.92 -6.46 -3.87
N ARG A 269 -6.67 -6.59 -4.30
CA ARG A 269 -6.27 -6.62 -5.71
C ARG A 269 -5.22 -7.70 -5.98
N SER A 270 -5.17 -8.22 -7.21
CA SER A 270 -4.11 -9.15 -7.60
C SER A 270 -2.83 -8.43 -8.00
N SER A 271 -1.70 -8.90 -7.46
CA SER A 271 -0.38 -8.45 -7.89
C SER A 271 0.11 -9.12 -9.19
N PHE A 272 -0.66 -10.08 -9.72
CA PHE A 272 -0.31 -10.85 -10.92
C PHE A 272 -0.97 -10.30 -12.19
N VAL A 273 -1.89 -9.36 -12.04
CA VAL A 273 -2.44 -8.61 -13.18
C VAL A 273 -1.41 -7.60 -13.64
N GLU A 274 -1.22 -7.48 -14.96
CA GLU A 274 -0.29 -6.49 -15.51
C GLU A 274 -0.76 -5.05 -15.20
N PRO A 275 0.18 -4.14 -14.91
CA PRO A 275 -0.17 -2.77 -14.51
C PRO A 275 -0.96 -1.98 -15.54
N ASP A 276 -0.79 -2.29 -16.83
CA ASP A 276 -1.44 -1.67 -17.98
C ASP A 276 -2.72 -2.41 -18.45
N ALA A 277 -3.16 -3.43 -17.69
CA ALA A 277 -4.41 -4.12 -18.00
C ALA A 277 -5.62 -3.18 -17.92
N PRO A 278 -6.68 -3.46 -18.70
CA PRO A 278 -7.89 -2.63 -18.72
C PRO A 278 -8.47 -2.37 -17.33
N GLY A 279 -8.83 -1.11 -17.05
CA GLY A 279 -9.41 -0.67 -15.79
C GLY A 279 -8.42 -0.45 -14.65
N MET A 280 -7.15 -0.83 -14.80
CA MET A 280 -6.15 -0.67 -13.74
C MET A 280 -5.87 0.79 -13.37
N GLY A 281 -6.09 1.73 -14.30
CA GLY A 281 -5.95 3.17 -14.07
C GLY A 281 -7.23 3.86 -13.56
N ASP A 282 -8.33 3.15 -13.40
CA ASP A 282 -9.54 3.69 -12.78
C ASP A 282 -9.29 3.88 -11.28
N PHE A 283 -9.33 5.13 -10.83
CA PHE A 283 -9.09 5.42 -9.42
C PHE A 283 -10.27 4.99 -8.54
N ASP A 284 -11.50 5.23 -8.98
CA ASP A 284 -12.69 4.98 -8.16
C ASP A 284 -13.11 3.51 -8.15
N ASN A 285 -12.90 2.80 -9.27
CA ASN A 285 -13.33 1.42 -9.44
C ASN A 285 -12.23 0.55 -10.09
N PRO A 286 -11.03 0.45 -9.49
CA PRO A 286 -10.00 -0.42 -10.04
C PRO A 286 -10.42 -1.89 -9.92
N PRO A 287 -9.87 -2.81 -10.74
CA PRO A 287 -10.13 -4.24 -10.59
C PRO A 287 -9.77 -4.73 -9.20
N GLY A 288 -10.72 -5.41 -8.56
CA GLY A 288 -10.59 -5.90 -7.18
C GLY A 288 -11.91 -5.95 -6.44
N THR A 289 -11.84 -5.99 -5.11
CA THR A 289 -12.98 -5.84 -4.20
C THR A 289 -12.73 -4.63 -3.30
N LEU A 290 -13.66 -3.68 -3.29
CA LEU A 290 -13.67 -2.56 -2.35
C LEU A 290 -14.26 -3.02 -1.02
N ILE A 291 -13.56 -2.71 0.06
CA ILE A 291 -14.03 -2.82 1.45
C ILE A 291 -14.26 -1.40 1.95
N CYS A 292 -15.50 -1.07 2.31
CA CYS A 292 -15.92 0.27 2.65
C CYS A 292 -17.05 0.27 3.71
N ASP A 293 -17.55 1.45 4.06
CA ASP A 293 -18.72 1.55 4.90
C ASP A 293 -19.98 0.98 4.23
N GLU A 294 -20.92 0.49 5.02
CA GLU A 294 -22.19 -0.05 4.55
C GLU A 294 -22.98 0.99 3.73
N ASP A 295 -22.90 2.26 4.11
CA ASP A 295 -23.57 3.37 3.41
C ASP A 295 -23.13 3.54 1.94
N GLU A 296 -21.96 3.02 1.56
CA GLU A 296 -21.47 3.02 0.17
C GLU A 296 -22.02 1.84 -0.67
N ILE A 297 -22.79 0.94 -0.06
CA ILE A 297 -23.34 -0.26 -0.71
C ILE A 297 -24.83 -0.05 -0.97
N VAL A 298 -25.18 0.21 -2.23
CA VAL A 298 -26.55 0.59 -2.64
C VAL A 298 -27.54 -0.60 -2.63
N GLU A 299 -27.02 -1.83 -2.76
CA GLU A 299 -27.82 -3.06 -2.79
C GLU A 299 -27.41 -4.00 -1.66
N GLN A 300 -28.30 -4.16 -0.68
CA GLN A 300 -28.12 -5.15 0.39
C GLN A 300 -28.54 -6.54 -0.12
N GLN A 301 -27.58 -7.46 -0.23
CA GLN A 301 -27.87 -8.88 -0.39
C GLN A 301 -28.13 -9.49 0.98
N VAL A 302 -29.09 -10.40 1.08
CA VAL A 302 -29.41 -11.09 2.35
C VAL A 302 -28.25 -11.96 2.84
N VAL A 303 -27.41 -12.46 1.91
CA VAL A 303 -26.19 -13.20 2.20
C VAL A 303 -25.11 -12.75 1.21
N THR A 304 -24.05 -12.14 1.71
CA THR A 304 -22.93 -11.61 0.91
C THR A 304 -21.91 -12.70 0.62
N GLY A 305 -21.64 -13.57 1.60
CA GLY A 305 -20.65 -14.64 1.46
C GLY A 305 -20.77 -15.72 2.52
N ILE A 306 -20.05 -16.81 2.29
CA ILE A 306 -19.95 -17.95 3.21
C ILE A 306 -18.48 -18.27 3.41
N ALA A 307 -17.99 -18.17 4.64
CA ALA A 307 -16.68 -18.64 5.03
C ALA A 307 -16.79 -20.01 5.72
N TYR A 308 -15.73 -20.81 5.66
CA TYR A 308 -15.68 -22.09 6.36
C TYR A 308 -14.26 -22.31 6.94
N ALA A 309 -14.19 -22.99 8.08
CA ALA A 309 -12.97 -23.51 8.66
C ALA A 309 -12.94 -25.04 8.52
N LYS A 310 -11.76 -25.61 8.24
CA LYS A 310 -11.63 -27.06 8.01
C LYS A 310 -11.63 -27.89 9.30
N ASP A 311 -11.39 -27.27 10.43
CA ASP A 311 -11.05 -27.92 11.70
C ASP A 311 -12.03 -27.56 12.85
N GLU A 312 -13.26 -27.16 12.52
CA GLU A 312 -14.35 -26.97 13.49
C GLU A 312 -15.45 -28.02 13.30
#